data_bff77e17a65429032867ff4ccd76bc1b
#
_entry.id   bff77e17a65429032867ff4ccd76bc1b
#
_cell.length_a   1.000
_cell.length_b   1.000
_cell.length_c   1.000
_cell.angle_alpha   90.00
_cell.angle_beta   90.00
_cell.angle_gamma   90.00
#
_symmetry.space_group_name_H-M   'P 1'
#
loop_
_entity.id
_entity.type
_entity.pdbx_description
1 polymer ?
#
loop_
_entity_poly.entity_id
_entity_poly.type
_entity_poly.pdbx_seq_one_letter_code
_entity_poly.pdbx_strand_id
1 'polypeptide(L)'
;MKKREHLRLKMPVLTCMLVLLLCGCSKAQWEYRPITDINNMEGRRVAVNLAWEADYYLSGRKDMTLVQYDSFADMIMALEYNKVDVFALDDLSWKLFQINSTGLARVEPAFGIVGYELYFSPYREELKDEFNAFLEEYRKTDAYEDHMARLYDFNGMNYEDPVYELTGTGEVLNIAVLAEQYPRAYIEPDEDIPTGFDLEALKLFANEKNYRLNFHLTVYNDMLVGLKAGTYDIGTGYLGDVYEGEVLESGLFVSDLLDEMPLYFIEKTQKELSVNLDNLE
;
A
#
# COMPACT_ATOMS: atom_id res chain seq x y z
N MET A 1 -11.27 -21.08 -76.37
CA MET A 1 -10.09 -20.73 -75.58
C MET A 1 -10.39 -19.67 -74.50
N LYS A 2 -11.03 -20.01 -73.40
CA LYS A 2 -11.33 -19.05 -72.30
C LYS A 2 -11.57 -19.78 -70.95
N LYS A 3 -10.64 -20.64 -70.51
CA LYS A 3 -10.78 -21.36 -69.24
C LYS A 3 -9.47 -21.60 -68.48
N ARG A 4 -8.38 -20.87 -68.72
CA ARG A 4 -7.10 -21.09 -68.06
C ARG A 4 -6.52 -19.90 -67.23
N GLU A 5 -7.14 -18.73 -67.23
CA GLU A 5 -6.60 -17.57 -66.55
C GLU A 5 -7.07 -17.42 -65.10
N HIS A 6 -8.20 -17.99 -64.67
CA HIS A 6 -8.68 -17.87 -63.32
C HIS A 6 -8.03 -18.78 -62.28
N LEU A 7 -7.22 -19.74 -62.69
CA LEU A 7 -6.55 -20.68 -61.76
C LEU A 7 -5.21 -20.19 -61.24
N ARG A 8 -4.57 -19.25 -61.95
CA ARG A 8 -3.26 -18.73 -61.53
C ARG A 8 -3.27 -17.65 -60.48
N LEU A 9 -4.41 -17.00 -60.28
CA LEU A 9 -4.53 -15.88 -59.33
C LEU A 9 -4.95 -16.36 -57.89
N LYS A 10 -5.45 -17.56 -57.77
CA LYS A 10 -5.89 -18.12 -56.47
C LYS A 10 -4.80 -18.78 -55.63
N MET A 11 -3.70 -19.27 -56.26
CA MET A 11 -2.60 -19.88 -55.54
C MET A 11 -1.77 -18.95 -54.64
N PRO A 12 -1.37 -17.74 -55.07
CA PRO A 12 -0.61 -16.88 -54.20
C PRO A 12 -1.43 -16.31 -53.01
N VAL A 13 -2.74 -16.12 -53.20
CA VAL A 13 -3.60 -15.62 -52.11
C VAL A 13 -3.81 -16.69 -51.04
N LEU A 14 -3.97 -17.96 -51.46
CA LEU A 14 -4.13 -19.09 -50.52
C LEU A 14 -2.84 -19.36 -49.75
N THR A 15 -1.68 -19.21 -50.40
CA THR A 15 -0.34 -19.37 -49.79
C THR A 15 -0.06 -18.24 -48.80
N CYS A 16 -0.40 -16.99 -49.10
CA CYS A 16 -0.29 -15.86 -48.18
C CYS A 16 -1.24 -16.03 -46.97
N MET A 17 -2.45 -16.54 -47.18
CA MET A 17 -3.42 -16.76 -46.10
C MET A 17 -2.96 -17.90 -45.15
N LEU A 18 -2.31 -18.93 -45.71
CA LEU A 18 -1.74 -20.03 -44.92
C LEU A 18 -0.52 -19.59 -44.11
N VAL A 19 0.34 -18.72 -44.68
CA VAL A 19 1.49 -18.12 -43.98
C VAL A 19 1.05 -17.20 -42.87
N LEU A 20 -0.02 -16.42 -43.07
CA LEU A 20 -0.60 -15.59 -42.00
C LEU A 20 -1.23 -16.41 -40.86
N LEU A 21 -1.77 -17.60 -41.15
CA LEU A 21 -2.29 -18.51 -40.14
C LEU A 21 -1.18 -19.24 -39.35
N LEU A 22 0.02 -19.39 -39.93
CA LEU A 22 1.19 -19.96 -39.25
C LEU A 22 1.98 -18.92 -38.46
N CYS A 23 1.80 -17.63 -38.71
CA CYS A 23 2.30 -16.53 -37.85
C CYS A 23 1.41 -16.27 -36.64
N GLY A 24 0.33 -17.06 -36.46
CA GLY A 24 -0.59 -16.96 -35.34
C GLY A 24 0.02 -17.50 -34.06
N CYS A 25 0.27 -16.63 -33.14
CA CYS A 25 0.41 -16.88 -31.71
C CYS A 25 1.43 -17.96 -31.32
N SER A 26 2.70 -17.68 -31.46
CA SER A 26 3.62 -18.21 -30.45
C SER A 26 3.20 -17.56 -29.13
N LYS A 27 2.45 -18.28 -28.28
CA LYS A 27 2.31 -17.88 -26.87
C LYS A 27 3.74 -17.69 -26.40
N ALA A 28 4.13 -16.46 -26.08
CA ALA A 28 5.44 -16.20 -25.52
C ALA A 28 5.58 -17.18 -24.34
N GLN A 29 6.55 -18.08 -24.46
CA GLN A 29 6.79 -19.05 -23.41
C GLN A 29 7.23 -18.25 -22.19
N TRP A 30 6.53 -18.41 -21.06
CA TRP A 30 6.93 -17.75 -19.84
C TRP A 30 8.36 -18.20 -19.48
N GLU A 31 9.21 -17.25 -19.21
CA GLU A 31 10.59 -17.45 -18.78
C GLU A 31 10.83 -16.62 -17.51
N TYR A 32 11.38 -17.27 -16.49
CA TYR A 32 11.76 -16.58 -15.28
C TYR A 32 12.94 -15.64 -15.56
N ARG A 33 12.73 -14.37 -15.29
CA ARG A 33 13.74 -13.32 -15.41
C ARG A 33 13.86 -12.60 -14.07
N PRO A 34 14.76 -13.07 -13.17
CA PRO A 34 14.90 -12.48 -11.85
C PRO A 34 15.33 -11.02 -11.94
N ILE A 35 14.91 -10.23 -10.95
CA ILE A 35 15.46 -8.90 -10.72
C ILE A 35 16.80 -9.08 -10.03
N THR A 36 17.86 -8.60 -10.64
CA THR A 36 19.23 -8.67 -10.12
C THR A 36 19.76 -7.31 -9.65
N ASP A 37 19.08 -6.24 -10.02
CA ASP A 37 19.38 -4.87 -9.63
C ASP A 37 18.08 -4.05 -9.55
N ILE A 38 17.68 -3.68 -8.36
CA ILE A 38 16.47 -2.86 -8.11
C ILE A 38 16.57 -1.44 -8.68
N ASN A 39 17.77 -0.96 -8.95
CA ASN A 39 18.02 0.36 -9.55
C ASN A 39 17.98 0.35 -11.08
N ASN A 40 17.88 -0.83 -11.68
CA ASN A 40 17.80 -1.02 -13.13
C ASN A 40 16.62 -1.91 -13.50
N MET A 41 15.48 -1.30 -13.72
CA MET A 41 14.24 -1.97 -14.10
C MET A 41 13.91 -1.80 -15.58
N GLU A 42 14.92 -1.54 -16.44
CA GLU A 42 14.72 -1.26 -17.86
C GLU A 42 13.95 -2.38 -18.57
N GLY A 43 12.87 -1.99 -19.25
CA GLY A 43 11.99 -2.89 -19.97
C GLY A 43 11.05 -3.73 -19.09
N ARG A 44 11.01 -3.50 -17.77
CA ARG A 44 10.04 -4.12 -16.86
C ARG A 44 8.74 -3.33 -16.84
N ARG A 45 7.63 -4.05 -16.75
CA ARG A 45 6.30 -3.52 -16.45
C ARG A 45 6.02 -3.82 -14.98
N VAL A 46 5.85 -2.78 -14.19
CA VAL A 46 5.65 -2.86 -12.75
C VAL A 46 4.21 -2.49 -12.43
N ALA A 47 3.46 -3.42 -11.83
CA ALA A 47 2.13 -3.13 -11.34
C ALA A 47 2.21 -2.45 -9.97
N VAL A 48 1.35 -1.46 -9.77
CA VAL A 48 1.14 -0.77 -8.48
C VAL A 48 -0.35 -0.60 -8.23
N ASN A 49 -0.76 -0.57 -6.98
CA ASN A 49 -2.10 -0.15 -6.64
C ASN A 49 -2.19 1.38 -6.76
N LEU A 50 -3.20 1.86 -7.48
CA LEU A 50 -3.38 3.28 -7.78
C LEU A 50 -3.49 4.10 -6.49
N ALA A 51 -2.70 5.18 -6.43
CA ALA A 51 -2.63 6.10 -5.29
C ALA A 51 -2.15 5.47 -3.96
N TRP A 52 -1.47 4.34 -4.01
CA TRP A 52 -0.78 3.76 -2.87
C TRP A 52 0.72 4.13 -2.87
N GLU A 53 1.41 3.82 -1.78
CA GLU A 53 2.79 4.23 -1.50
C GLU A 53 3.76 3.92 -2.64
N ALA A 54 3.68 2.68 -3.15
CA ALA A 54 4.56 2.25 -4.25
C ALA A 54 4.29 3.02 -5.55
N ASP A 55 3.02 3.38 -5.84
CA ASP A 55 2.65 4.19 -7.01
C ASP A 55 3.32 5.57 -6.93
N TYR A 56 3.16 6.26 -5.80
CA TYR A 56 3.78 7.57 -5.61
C TYR A 56 5.29 7.50 -5.63
N TYR A 57 5.88 6.55 -4.89
CA TYR A 57 7.33 6.41 -4.79
C TYR A 57 7.99 6.13 -6.14
N LEU A 58 7.33 5.33 -6.98
CA LEU A 58 7.85 4.94 -8.29
C LEU A 58 7.45 5.89 -9.43
N SER A 59 6.52 6.82 -9.22
CA SER A 59 5.98 7.71 -10.26
C SER A 59 7.04 8.54 -10.99
N GLY A 60 8.15 8.87 -10.32
CA GLY A 60 9.28 9.61 -10.89
C GLY A 60 10.28 8.77 -11.69
N ARG A 61 10.24 7.43 -11.57
CA ARG A 61 11.18 6.53 -12.24
C ARG A 61 10.83 6.35 -13.72
N LYS A 62 11.87 6.35 -14.58
CA LYS A 62 11.72 6.27 -16.04
C LYS A 62 12.34 5.02 -16.66
N ASP A 63 12.99 4.21 -15.85
CA ASP A 63 13.63 2.97 -16.24
C ASP A 63 12.66 1.77 -16.28
N MET A 64 11.37 2.01 -15.99
CA MET A 64 10.31 1.00 -16.02
C MET A 64 9.03 1.56 -16.62
N THR A 65 8.08 0.67 -16.92
CA THR A 65 6.71 1.04 -17.25
C THR A 65 5.82 0.76 -16.05
N LEU A 66 5.32 1.82 -15.41
CA LEU A 66 4.37 1.71 -14.31
C LEU A 66 2.98 1.42 -14.86
N VAL A 67 2.28 0.44 -14.29
CA VAL A 67 0.93 0.03 -14.65
C VAL A 67 0.08 0.04 -13.40
N GLN A 68 -0.85 0.99 -13.34
CA GLN A 68 -1.73 1.21 -12.19
C GLN A 68 -2.96 0.31 -12.25
N TYR A 69 -3.38 -0.21 -11.11
CA TYR A 69 -4.56 -1.05 -10.91
C TYR A 69 -5.35 -0.54 -9.71
N ASP A 70 -6.67 -0.69 -9.76
CA ASP A 70 -7.58 -0.28 -8.68
C ASP A 70 -7.72 -1.35 -7.59
N SER A 71 -7.20 -2.56 -7.82
CA SER A 71 -7.28 -3.66 -6.86
C SER A 71 -6.07 -4.58 -6.91
N PHE A 72 -5.76 -5.22 -5.78
CA PHE A 72 -4.73 -6.25 -5.70
C PHE A 72 -5.08 -7.47 -6.57
N ALA A 73 -6.35 -7.85 -6.65
CA ALA A 73 -6.80 -8.96 -7.48
C ALA A 73 -6.42 -8.75 -8.95
N ASP A 74 -6.63 -7.54 -9.48
CA ASP A 74 -6.26 -7.20 -10.85
C ASP A 74 -4.75 -7.18 -11.07
N MET A 75 -3.96 -6.72 -10.09
CA MET A 75 -2.50 -6.76 -10.14
C MET A 75 -1.98 -8.21 -10.22
N ILE A 76 -2.52 -9.10 -9.40
CA ILE A 76 -2.14 -10.52 -9.37
C ILE A 76 -2.52 -11.19 -10.68
N MET A 77 -3.75 -10.97 -11.16
CA MET A 77 -4.18 -11.48 -12.48
C MET A 77 -3.29 -10.97 -13.60
N ALA A 78 -2.87 -9.70 -13.55
CA ALA A 78 -1.97 -9.14 -14.54
C ALA A 78 -0.58 -9.83 -14.52
N LEU A 79 -0.06 -10.13 -13.34
CA LEU A 79 1.18 -10.89 -13.18
C LEU A 79 1.02 -12.34 -13.65
N GLU A 80 -0.06 -13.01 -13.29
CA GLU A 80 -0.35 -14.38 -13.71
C GLU A 80 -0.39 -14.51 -15.22
N TYR A 81 -1.10 -13.60 -15.90
CA TYR A 81 -1.23 -13.59 -17.35
C TYR A 81 -0.08 -12.89 -18.08
N ASN A 82 1.01 -12.57 -17.38
CA ASN A 82 2.21 -11.92 -17.91
C ASN A 82 1.92 -10.58 -18.61
N LYS A 83 0.92 -9.84 -18.15
CA LYS A 83 0.66 -8.45 -18.56
C LYS A 83 1.63 -7.48 -17.90
N VAL A 84 2.10 -7.82 -16.71
CA VAL A 84 3.18 -7.17 -15.98
C VAL A 84 4.27 -8.17 -15.62
N ASP A 85 5.44 -7.69 -15.27
CA ASP A 85 6.59 -8.55 -14.97
C ASP A 85 6.81 -8.71 -13.47
N VAL A 86 6.41 -7.72 -12.68
CA VAL A 86 6.48 -7.68 -11.21
C VAL A 86 5.36 -6.77 -10.68
N PHE A 87 5.13 -6.81 -9.39
CA PHE A 87 4.37 -5.76 -8.70
C PHE A 87 5.17 -5.19 -7.52
N ALA A 88 4.77 -4.02 -7.04
CA ALA A 88 5.43 -3.33 -5.94
C ALA A 88 4.45 -3.20 -4.76
N LEU A 89 4.92 -3.57 -3.55
CA LEU A 89 4.17 -3.54 -2.31
C LEU A 89 5.02 -3.04 -1.15
N ASP A 90 4.37 -2.57 -0.11
CA ASP A 90 4.94 -2.43 1.22
C ASP A 90 5.11 -3.79 1.93
N ASP A 91 5.90 -3.80 3.02
CA ASP A 91 6.21 -5.03 3.77
C ASP A 91 4.99 -5.66 4.45
N LEU A 92 4.04 -4.88 4.94
CA LEU A 92 2.83 -5.42 5.56
C LEU A 92 1.92 -6.09 4.53
N SER A 93 1.67 -5.43 3.41
CA SER A 93 0.92 -6.01 2.30
C SER A 93 1.60 -7.29 1.81
N TRP A 94 2.93 -7.31 1.70
CA TRP A 94 3.66 -8.53 1.35
C TRP A 94 3.42 -9.65 2.36
N LYS A 95 3.46 -9.35 3.66
CA LYS A 95 3.21 -10.35 4.72
C LYS A 95 1.81 -10.94 4.63
N LEU A 96 0.81 -10.14 4.29
CA LEU A 96 -0.55 -10.62 4.02
C LEU A 96 -0.61 -11.50 2.76
N PHE A 97 0.03 -11.07 1.68
CA PHE A 97 0.01 -11.80 0.39
C PHE A 97 0.72 -13.15 0.44
N GLN A 98 1.84 -13.24 1.16
CA GLN A 98 2.63 -14.48 1.16
C GLN A 98 1.91 -15.65 1.83
N ILE A 99 0.88 -15.39 2.67
CA ILE A 99 0.13 -16.44 3.37
C ILE A 99 -0.64 -17.28 2.36
N ASN A 100 -0.34 -18.58 2.36
CA ASN A 100 -0.94 -19.56 1.44
C ASN A 100 -0.75 -19.22 -0.05
N SER A 101 0.21 -18.36 -0.40
CA SER A 101 0.55 -18.04 -1.78
C SER A 101 1.80 -18.81 -2.21
N THR A 102 1.86 -19.19 -3.48
CA THR A 102 3.01 -19.87 -4.08
C THR A 102 3.40 -19.22 -5.39
N GLY A 103 4.69 -19.26 -5.71
CA GLY A 103 5.21 -18.74 -6.98
C GLY A 103 5.53 -17.26 -6.98
N LEU A 104 5.49 -16.63 -5.81
CA LEU A 104 5.92 -15.24 -5.59
C LEU A 104 7.18 -15.22 -4.73
N ALA A 105 8.01 -14.21 -4.92
CA ALA A 105 9.14 -13.91 -4.06
C ALA A 105 9.35 -12.40 -3.94
N ARG A 106 9.68 -11.97 -2.73
CA ARG A 106 10.14 -10.62 -2.45
C ARG A 106 11.58 -10.45 -2.93
N VAL A 107 11.86 -9.35 -3.61
CA VAL A 107 13.20 -9.00 -4.09
C VAL A 107 13.88 -8.10 -3.07
N GLU A 108 15.06 -8.51 -2.63
CA GLU A 108 15.92 -7.75 -1.72
C GLU A 108 17.02 -6.99 -2.48
N PRO A 109 17.44 -5.81 -1.99
CA PRO A 109 16.90 -5.07 -0.84
C PRO A 109 15.60 -4.32 -1.20
N ALA A 110 14.97 -3.67 -0.20
CA ALA A 110 13.89 -2.73 -0.42
C ALA A 110 14.30 -1.65 -1.44
N PHE A 111 13.36 -1.24 -2.31
CA PHE A 111 13.64 -0.17 -3.28
C PHE A 111 13.35 1.23 -2.74
N GLY A 112 12.66 1.31 -1.62
CA GLY A 112 12.31 2.54 -0.93
C GLY A 112 11.84 2.28 0.48
N ILE A 113 11.64 3.37 1.22
CA ILE A 113 11.07 3.39 2.56
C ILE A 113 10.07 4.54 2.60
N VAL A 114 8.91 4.34 3.16
CA VAL A 114 7.91 5.39 3.42
C VAL A 114 7.71 5.54 4.92
N GLY A 115 7.58 6.78 5.37
CA GLY A 115 7.30 7.11 6.76
C GLY A 115 5.80 7.25 7.01
N TYR A 116 5.35 6.89 8.20
CA TYR A 116 3.97 7.06 8.64
C TYR A 116 3.87 8.07 9.77
N GLU A 117 2.91 8.98 9.66
CA GLU A 117 2.70 10.12 10.53
C GLU A 117 1.22 10.31 10.83
N LEU A 118 0.88 11.11 11.83
CA LEU A 118 -0.47 11.60 12.05
C LEU A 118 -0.63 13.00 11.46
N TYR A 119 -1.78 13.27 10.88
CA TYR A 119 -2.14 14.62 10.44
C TYR A 119 -2.81 15.41 11.55
N PHE A 120 -2.51 16.69 11.63
CA PHE A 120 -3.13 17.62 12.58
C PHE A 120 -3.78 18.79 11.84
N SER A 121 -4.94 19.20 12.34
CA SER A 121 -5.61 20.40 11.87
C SER A 121 -4.68 21.64 11.94
N PRO A 122 -4.78 22.60 10.99
CA PRO A 122 -4.01 23.85 11.04
C PRO A 122 -4.32 24.72 12.28
N TYR A 123 -5.34 24.35 13.05
CA TYR A 123 -5.70 25.02 14.30
C TYR A 123 -5.16 24.31 15.54
N ARG A 124 -4.33 23.27 15.37
CA ARG A 124 -3.87 22.35 16.43
C ARG A 124 -2.34 22.18 16.43
N GLU A 125 -1.59 23.24 16.15
CA GLU A 125 -0.11 23.21 16.18
C GLU A 125 0.42 22.81 17.56
N GLU A 126 -0.14 23.39 18.64
CA GLU A 126 0.27 23.05 20.01
C GLU A 126 -0.01 21.58 20.35
N LEU A 127 -1.14 21.03 19.89
CA LEU A 127 -1.48 19.61 20.08
C LEU A 127 -0.48 18.69 19.35
N LYS A 128 -0.07 19.05 18.13
CA LYS A 128 0.97 18.34 17.39
C LYS A 128 2.30 18.37 18.16
N ASP A 129 2.69 19.52 18.69
CA ASP A 129 3.94 19.65 19.47
C ASP A 129 3.87 18.84 20.78
N GLU A 130 2.72 18.79 21.45
CA GLU A 130 2.50 17.94 22.61
C GLU A 130 2.58 16.45 22.27
N PHE A 131 2.01 16.05 21.11
CA PHE A 131 2.10 14.67 20.63
C PHE A 131 3.54 14.28 20.29
N ASN A 132 4.29 15.13 19.60
CA ASN A 132 5.70 14.87 19.29
C ASN A 132 6.56 14.76 20.55
N ALA A 133 6.33 15.61 21.55
CA ALA A 133 7.02 15.53 22.84
C ALA A 133 6.67 14.21 23.58
N PHE A 134 5.41 13.79 23.56
CA PHE A 134 5.01 12.48 24.07
C PHE A 134 5.71 11.35 23.31
N LEU A 135 5.72 11.39 21.98
CA LEU A 135 6.32 10.36 21.13
C LEU A 135 7.83 10.22 21.38
N GLU A 136 8.52 11.34 21.58
CA GLU A 136 9.95 11.34 21.95
C GLU A 136 10.21 10.58 23.27
N GLU A 137 9.37 10.78 24.29
CA GLU A 137 9.49 10.06 25.55
C GLU A 137 9.01 8.61 25.45
N TYR A 138 7.91 8.36 24.74
CA TYR A 138 7.37 7.03 24.49
C TYR A 138 8.40 6.10 23.85
N ARG A 139 9.17 6.60 22.87
CA ARG A 139 10.23 5.86 22.18
C ARG A 139 11.36 5.34 23.10
N LYS A 140 11.45 5.84 24.32
CA LYS A 140 12.46 5.44 25.31
C LYS A 140 11.96 4.31 26.25
N THR A 141 10.74 3.82 26.03
CA THR A 141 10.08 2.87 26.91
C THR A 141 10.06 1.45 26.33
N ASP A 142 10.02 0.46 27.19
CA ASP A 142 9.82 -0.94 26.82
C ASP A 142 8.47 -1.12 26.08
N ALA A 143 7.45 -0.32 26.43
CA ALA A 143 6.14 -0.34 25.77
C ALA A 143 6.24 0.05 24.29
N TYR A 144 7.13 0.97 23.92
CA TYR A 144 7.39 1.29 22.52
C TYR A 144 8.11 0.15 21.79
N GLU A 145 9.09 -0.49 22.45
CA GLU A 145 9.77 -1.65 21.87
C GLU A 145 8.78 -2.78 21.59
N ASP A 146 7.89 -3.07 22.53
CA ASP A 146 6.82 -4.06 22.36
C ASP A 146 5.82 -3.66 21.24
N HIS A 147 5.47 -2.38 21.15
CA HIS A 147 4.60 -1.84 20.11
C HIS A 147 5.22 -2.05 18.71
N MET A 148 6.47 -1.65 18.53
CA MET A 148 7.21 -1.85 17.28
C MET A 148 7.36 -3.34 16.94
N ALA A 149 7.69 -4.17 17.91
CA ALA A 149 7.87 -5.61 17.70
C ALA A 149 6.60 -6.26 17.15
N ARG A 150 5.41 -5.89 17.65
CA ARG A 150 4.13 -6.43 17.12
C ARG A 150 3.93 -6.14 15.63
N LEU A 151 4.33 -4.95 15.14
CA LEU A 151 4.26 -4.61 13.73
C LEU A 151 5.34 -5.33 12.91
N TYR A 152 6.58 -5.31 13.38
CA TYR A 152 7.70 -5.93 12.66
C TYR A 152 7.62 -7.46 12.63
N ASP A 153 7.16 -8.07 13.72
CA ASP A 153 6.97 -9.51 13.83
C ASP A 153 5.61 -9.98 13.28
N PHE A 154 4.79 -9.05 12.81
CA PHE A 154 3.52 -9.38 12.17
C PHE A 154 3.73 -10.37 11.02
N ASN A 155 3.04 -11.49 11.07
CA ASN A 155 3.18 -12.58 10.12
C ASN A 155 2.03 -12.67 9.11
N GLY A 156 1.15 -11.66 9.10
CA GLY A 156 0.01 -11.56 8.21
C GLY A 156 -1.24 -12.34 8.68
N MET A 157 -1.24 -12.95 9.86
CA MET A 157 -2.40 -13.72 10.34
C MET A 157 -3.14 -13.04 11.48
N ASN A 158 -2.45 -12.69 12.54
CA ASN A 158 -3.04 -12.08 13.72
C ASN A 158 -2.15 -10.94 14.21
N TYR A 159 -2.72 -9.78 14.32
CA TYR A 159 -2.13 -8.66 15.04
C TYR A 159 -2.76 -8.65 16.44
N GLU A 160 -1.93 -8.78 17.48
CA GLU A 160 -2.39 -8.73 18.87
C GLU A 160 -2.42 -7.27 19.32
N ASP A 161 -3.57 -6.63 19.20
CA ASP A 161 -3.77 -5.24 19.62
C ASP A 161 -4.04 -5.20 21.12
N PRO A 162 -3.23 -4.46 21.91
CA PRO A 162 -3.49 -4.29 23.32
C PRO A 162 -4.75 -3.48 23.56
N VAL A 163 -5.60 -3.93 24.45
CA VAL A 163 -6.79 -3.20 24.85
C VAL A 163 -6.41 -2.09 25.83
N TYR A 164 -6.54 -0.84 25.38
CA TYR A 164 -6.33 0.32 26.23
C TYR A 164 -7.68 0.91 26.66
N GLU A 165 -7.88 0.94 27.98
CA GLU A 165 -9.02 1.67 28.56
C GLU A 165 -8.80 3.17 28.39
N LEU A 166 -9.76 3.87 27.76
CA LEU A 166 -9.71 5.32 27.60
C LEU A 166 -10.19 6.00 28.87
N THR A 167 -9.26 6.56 29.64
CA THR A 167 -9.51 7.10 30.99
C THR A 167 -9.63 8.62 31.03
N GLY A 168 -9.34 9.31 29.91
CA GLY A 168 -9.36 10.75 29.83
C GLY A 168 -10.74 11.37 30.16
N THR A 169 -10.75 12.48 30.88
CA THR A 169 -11.95 13.24 31.28
C THR A 169 -11.93 14.70 30.85
N GLY A 170 -10.84 15.12 30.20
CA GLY A 170 -10.60 16.48 29.76
C GLY A 170 -11.24 16.84 28.43
N GLU A 171 -10.54 17.61 27.63
CA GLU A 171 -10.94 18.05 26.28
C GLU A 171 -11.23 16.85 25.38
N VAL A 172 -12.20 16.99 24.49
CA VAL A 172 -12.50 15.98 23.46
C VAL A 172 -11.70 16.28 22.21
N LEU A 173 -10.94 15.31 21.74
CA LEU A 173 -10.28 15.33 20.44
C LEU A 173 -11.09 14.52 19.43
N ASN A 174 -11.42 15.11 18.30
CA ASN A 174 -12.09 14.45 17.19
C ASN A 174 -11.05 13.85 16.25
N ILE A 175 -11.04 12.52 16.19
CA ILE A 175 -10.05 11.73 15.44
C ILE A 175 -10.67 11.18 14.17
N ALA A 176 -10.21 11.59 13.01
CA ALA A 176 -10.58 11.01 11.73
C ALA A 176 -9.76 9.74 11.49
N VAL A 177 -10.42 8.60 11.30
CA VAL A 177 -9.78 7.29 11.18
C VAL A 177 -10.05 6.66 9.82
N LEU A 178 -9.00 6.25 9.13
CA LEU A 178 -9.07 5.42 7.93
C LEU A 178 -9.02 3.95 8.38
N ALA A 179 -10.17 3.35 8.66
CA ALA A 179 -10.27 2.08 9.38
C ALA A 179 -10.20 0.81 8.51
N GLU A 180 -9.82 0.93 7.24
CA GLU A 180 -9.70 -0.22 6.31
C GLU A 180 -8.21 -0.58 6.05
N GLN A 181 -7.35 -0.39 7.05
CA GLN A 181 -5.90 -0.55 6.93
C GLN A 181 -5.32 -1.53 7.96
N TYR A 182 -5.88 -2.74 8.01
CA TYR A 182 -5.34 -3.77 8.91
C TYR A 182 -3.86 -4.06 8.63
N PRO A 183 -3.00 -4.16 9.65
CA PRO A 183 -3.23 -4.02 11.09
C PRO A 183 -3.04 -2.58 11.63
N ARG A 184 -2.91 -1.59 10.78
CA ARG A 184 -2.60 -0.20 11.19
C ARG A 184 -3.77 0.51 11.86
N ALA A 185 -4.94 0.51 11.19
CA ALA A 185 -6.18 1.03 11.76
C ALA A 185 -7.37 0.22 11.22
N TYR A 186 -8.18 -0.35 12.10
CA TYR A 186 -9.31 -1.21 11.73
C TYR A 186 -10.37 -1.22 12.84
N ILE A 187 -11.50 -1.87 12.54
CA ILE A 187 -12.57 -2.13 13.53
C ILE A 187 -12.76 -3.63 13.63
N GLU A 188 -12.68 -4.15 14.84
CA GLU A 188 -13.06 -5.53 15.09
C GLU A 188 -14.57 -5.74 14.92
N PRO A 189 -15.01 -6.91 14.43
CA PRO A 189 -16.41 -7.24 14.40
C PRO A 189 -17.04 -7.09 15.79
N ASP A 190 -18.21 -6.42 15.86
CA ASP A 190 -18.94 -6.18 17.11
C ASP A 190 -18.32 -5.11 18.05
N GLU A 191 -17.29 -4.37 17.61
CA GLU A 191 -16.72 -3.24 18.35
C GLU A 191 -17.08 -1.90 17.70
N ASP A 192 -17.22 -0.87 18.53
CA ASP A 192 -17.53 0.50 18.07
C ASP A 192 -16.29 1.41 18.05
N ILE A 193 -15.20 0.96 18.68
CA ILE A 193 -13.98 1.74 18.84
C ILE A 193 -12.90 1.18 17.91
N PRO A 194 -12.36 1.99 16.99
CA PRO A 194 -11.30 1.54 16.12
C PRO A 194 -10.02 1.25 16.91
N THR A 195 -9.26 0.31 16.39
CA THR A 195 -8.05 -0.20 17.00
C THR A 195 -6.95 -0.36 15.96
N GLY A 196 -5.78 -0.81 16.35
CA GLY A 196 -4.63 -1.04 15.49
C GLY A 196 -3.42 -0.21 15.86
N PHE A 197 -2.32 -0.53 15.18
CA PHE A 197 -0.99 0.01 15.45
C PHE A 197 -0.97 1.55 15.54
N ASP A 198 -1.51 2.26 14.56
CA ASP A 198 -1.46 3.72 14.52
C ASP A 198 -2.24 4.37 15.68
N LEU A 199 -3.26 3.67 16.20
CA LEU A 199 -4.12 4.19 17.25
C LEU A 199 -3.57 3.91 18.65
N GLU A 200 -2.62 2.98 18.82
CA GLU A 200 -2.04 2.66 20.12
C GLU A 200 -1.32 3.87 20.72
N ALA A 201 -0.38 4.45 20.01
CA ALA A 201 0.34 5.64 20.47
C ALA A 201 -0.62 6.81 20.78
N LEU A 202 -1.66 7.00 19.97
CA LEU A 202 -2.67 8.03 20.18
C LEU A 202 -3.52 7.80 21.44
N LYS A 203 -3.93 6.54 21.72
CA LYS A 203 -4.66 6.17 22.92
C LYS A 203 -3.81 6.39 24.19
N LEU A 204 -2.55 6.02 24.15
CA LEU A 204 -1.59 6.25 25.24
C LEU A 204 -1.37 7.75 25.49
N PHE A 205 -1.13 8.52 24.44
CA PHE A 205 -1.04 9.98 24.51
C PHE A 205 -2.28 10.60 25.13
N ALA A 206 -3.47 10.22 24.69
CA ALA A 206 -4.72 10.76 25.21
C ALA A 206 -4.89 10.47 26.69
N ASN A 207 -4.55 9.26 27.15
CA ASN A 207 -4.61 8.91 28.57
C ASN A 207 -3.60 9.71 29.40
N GLU A 208 -2.36 9.89 28.94
CA GLU A 208 -1.34 10.68 29.64
C GLU A 208 -1.74 12.15 29.79
N LYS A 209 -2.26 12.74 28.71
CA LYS A 209 -2.64 14.16 28.68
C LYS A 209 -4.09 14.41 29.12
N ASN A 210 -4.79 13.38 29.56
CA ASN A 210 -6.18 13.44 30.01
C ASN A 210 -7.18 13.91 28.93
N TYR A 211 -6.93 13.60 27.64
CA TYR A 211 -7.87 13.84 26.54
C TYR A 211 -8.90 12.72 26.44
N ARG A 212 -10.10 13.07 25.95
CA ARG A 212 -11.11 12.11 25.50
C ARG A 212 -11.04 11.96 23.99
N LEU A 213 -11.05 10.76 23.47
CA LEU A 213 -11.04 10.51 22.03
C LEU A 213 -12.48 10.27 21.54
N ASN A 214 -12.82 10.94 20.46
CA ASN A 214 -14.05 10.75 19.70
C ASN A 214 -13.68 10.36 18.27
N PHE A 215 -13.84 9.09 17.91
CA PHE A 215 -13.42 8.54 16.63
C PHE A 215 -14.50 8.71 15.57
N HIS A 216 -14.09 9.13 14.38
CA HIS A 216 -14.92 9.31 13.19
C HIS A 216 -14.31 8.50 12.04
N LEU A 217 -15.01 7.45 11.62
CA LEU A 217 -14.60 6.69 10.44
C LEU A 217 -14.83 7.53 9.19
N THR A 218 -13.85 7.59 8.34
CA THR A 218 -13.89 8.45 7.17
C THR A 218 -13.02 7.89 6.03
N VAL A 219 -13.08 8.53 4.87
CA VAL A 219 -12.17 8.27 3.75
C VAL A 219 -11.16 9.41 3.64
N TYR A 220 -10.05 9.17 2.95
CA TYR A 220 -8.90 10.09 2.91
C TYR A 220 -9.29 11.55 2.53
N ASN A 221 -10.05 11.73 1.45
CA ASN A 221 -10.43 13.08 1.00
C ASN A 221 -11.30 13.82 2.02
N ASP A 222 -12.24 13.13 2.66
CA ASP A 222 -13.13 13.72 3.67
C ASP A 222 -12.35 14.04 4.95
N MET A 223 -11.37 13.22 5.32
CA MET A 223 -10.43 13.48 6.41
C MET A 223 -9.69 14.80 6.19
N LEU A 224 -9.06 14.98 5.01
CA LEU A 224 -8.33 16.21 4.70
C LEU A 224 -9.22 17.45 4.73
N VAL A 225 -10.44 17.35 4.19
CA VAL A 225 -11.42 18.45 4.23
C VAL A 225 -11.82 18.76 5.67
N GLY A 226 -12.08 17.75 6.47
CA GLY A 226 -12.48 17.90 7.88
C GLY A 226 -11.35 18.48 8.76
N LEU A 227 -10.12 18.06 8.56
CA LEU A 227 -8.93 18.62 9.24
C LEU A 227 -8.75 20.10 8.90
N LYS A 228 -8.80 20.46 7.61
CA LYS A 228 -8.70 21.87 7.15
C LYS A 228 -9.81 22.75 7.71
N ALA A 229 -11.00 22.21 7.88
CA ALA A 229 -12.14 22.92 8.43
C ALA A 229 -12.14 22.98 9.98
N GLY A 230 -11.24 22.25 10.65
CA GLY A 230 -11.22 22.12 12.11
C GLY A 230 -12.36 21.25 12.67
N THR A 231 -13.00 20.43 11.83
CA THR A 231 -13.99 19.44 12.27
C THR A 231 -13.32 18.28 12.98
N TYR A 232 -12.14 17.89 12.49
CA TYR A 232 -11.26 16.92 13.11
C TYR A 232 -10.00 17.61 13.63
N ASP A 233 -9.48 17.11 14.74
CA ASP A 233 -8.25 17.60 15.36
C ASP A 233 -7.05 16.83 14.83
N ILE A 234 -7.18 15.51 14.71
CA ILE A 234 -6.13 14.58 14.25
C ILE A 234 -6.73 13.63 13.20
N GLY A 235 -5.92 13.27 12.20
CA GLY A 235 -6.22 12.24 11.21
C GLY A 235 -5.19 11.11 11.27
N THR A 236 -5.65 9.86 11.16
CA THR A 236 -4.78 8.68 11.06
C THR A 236 -4.37 8.40 9.63
N GLY A 237 -3.31 7.54 9.47
CA GLY A 237 -2.78 7.09 8.20
C GLY A 237 -2.35 8.28 7.33
N TYR A 238 -1.28 8.49 7.01
CA TYR A 238 -0.01 8.01 6.56
C TYR A 238 0.61 8.95 5.52
N LEU A 239 1.82 8.65 5.09
CA LEU A 239 2.56 9.13 3.92
C LEU A 239 3.26 10.47 4.07
N GLY A 240 4.10 10.56 5.11
CA GLY A 240 4.95 11.71 5.32
C GLY A 240 5.65 12.15 4.05
N ASP A 241 6.61 11.42 3.60
CA ASP A 241 7.51 11.84 2.52
C ASP A 241 6.84 11.92 1.14
N VAL A 242 5.80 11.12 0.90
CA VAL A 242 5.17 11.02 -0.42
C VAL A 242 4.21 12.16 -0.69
N TYR A 243 3.47 12.59 0.35
CA TYR A 243 2.52 13.70 0.25
C TYR A 243 3.00 14.98 0.94
N GLU A 244 4.26 15.06 1.38
CA GLU A 244 4.78 16.22 2.09
C GLU A 244 4.43 17.53 1.37
N GLY A 245 4.61 17.60 0.06
CA GLY A 245 4.26 18.77 -0.73
C GLY A 245 2.78 19.12 -0.67
N GLU A 246 1.87 18.15 -0.80
CA GLU A 246 0.42 18.37 -0.76
C GLU A 246 -0.05 18.73 0.66
N VAL A 247 0.51 18.10 1.67
CA VAL A 247 0.19 18.37 3.08
C VAL A 247 0.66 19.77 3.47
N LEU A 248 1.87 20.15 3.13
CA LEU A 248 2.41 21.50 3.38
C LEU A 248 1.60 22.57 2.63
N GLU A 249 1.25 22.36 1.37
CA GLU A 249 0.38 23.27 0.61
C GLU A 249 -1.03 23.34 1.19
N SER A 250 -1.49 22.28 1.85
CA SER A 250 -2.81 22.24 2.49
C SER A 250 -2.89 23.06 3.78
N GLY A 251 -1.76 23.38 4.39
CA GLY A 251 -1.66 24.06 5.68
C GLY A 251 -1.92 23.15 6.88
N LEU A 252 -1.98 21.84 6.70
CA LEU A 252 -2.01 20.86 7.79
C LEU A 252 -0.65 20.75 8.44
N PHE A 253 -0.61 20.29 9.69
CA PHE A 253 0.62 19.87 10.34
C PHE A 253 0.72 18.35 10.32
N VAL A 254 1.92 17.82 10.41
CA VAL A 254 2.21 16.40 10.57
C VAL A 254 3.03 16.16 11.84
N SER A 255 2.85 14.98 12.44
CA SER A 255 3.66 14.57 13.59
C SER A 255 5.08 14.19 13.16
N ASP A 256 5.94 13.90 14.11
CA ASP A 256 7.10 13.05 13.88
C ASP A 256 6.64 11.66 13.45
N LEU A 257 7.51 10.93 12.72
CA LEU A 257 7.22 9.58 12.23
C LEU A 257 6.73 8.64 13.33
N LEU A 258 5.67 7.90 13.10
CA LEU A 258 5.30 6.77 13.96
C LEU A 258 6.23 5.58 13.71
N ASP A 259 6.40 5.24 12.44
CA ASP A 259 7.28 4.18 11.96
C ASP A 259 7.67 4.39 10.48
N GLU A 260 8.52 3.50 9.98
CA GLU A 260 8.96 3.46 8.60
C GLU A 260 8.64 2.09 7.99
N MET A 261 8.14 2.11 6.75
CA MET A 261 7.73 0.91 6.03
C MET A 261 8.54 0.71 4.75
N PRO A 262 9.31 -0.37 4.63
CA PRO A 262 10.04 -0.66 3.41
C PRO A 262 9.12 -1.12 2.28
N LEU A 263 9.48 -0.73 1.05
CA LEU A 263 8.80 -1.06 -0.20
C LEU A 263 9.62 -2.05 -1.02
N TYR A 264 8.96 -3.08 -1.54
CA TYR A 264 9.60 -4.18 -2.27
C TYR A 264 8.99 -4.44 -3.62
N PHE A 265 9.83 -4.86 -4.57
CA PHE A 265 9.34 -5.54 -5.76
C PHE A 265 9.04 -7.00 -5.44
N ILE A 266 7.93 -7.49 -5.97
CA ILE A 266 7.49 -8.87 -5.84
C ILE A 266 7.49 -9.50 -7.23
N GLU A 267 8.27 -10.54 -7.40
CA GLU A 267 8.44 -11.22 -8.69
C GLU A 267 7.77 -12.60 -8.72
N LYS A 268 7.39 -12.98 -9.92
CA LYS A 268 6.87 -14.31 -10.22
C LYS A 268 8.03 -15.28 -10.44
N THR A 269 8.14 -16.29 -9.59
CA THR A 269 9.24 -17.26 -9.62
C THR A 269 8.92 -18.55 -10.36
N GLN A 270 7.64 -18.82 -10.65
CA GLN A 270 7.17 -19.99 -11.38
C GLN A 270 6.01 -19.64 -12.31
N LYS A 271 5.75 -20.52 -13.28
CA LYS A 271 4.76 -20.27 -14.34
C LYS A 271 3.34 -20.12 -13.81
N GLU A 272 2.98 -20.91 -12.82
CA GLU A 272 1.65 -20.94 -12.22
C GLU A 272 1.72 -20.30 -10.84
N LEU A 273 0.82 -19.38 -10.56
CA LEU A 273 0.66 -18.77 -9.26
C LEU A 273 -0.53 -19.38 -8.53
N SER A 274 -0.41 -19.47 -7.21
CA SER A 274 -1.55 -19.63 -6.33
C SER A 274 -1.49 -18.54 -5.29
N VAL A 275 -2.44 -17.63 -5.31
CA VAL A 275 -2.48 -16.48 -4.40
C VAL A 275 -3.80 -16.50 -3.65
N ASN A 276 -3.71 -16.37 -2.34
CA ASN A 276 -4.87 -16.20 -1.47
C ASN A 276 -5.15 -14.70 -1.30
N LEU A 277 -6.35 -14.29 -1.64
CA LEU A 277 -6.83 -12.90 -1.54
C LEU A 277 -7.72 -12.67 -0.31
N ASP A 278 -8.08 -13.74 0.42
CA ASP A 278 -9.05 -13.67 1.53
C ASP A 278 -8.62 -12.74 2.67
N ASN A 279 -7.32 -12.41 2.74
CA ASN A 279 -6.76 -11.55 3.79
C ASN A 279 -6.64 -10.07 3.36
N LEU A 280 -7.13 -9.72 2.17
CA LEU A 280 -6.96 -8.39 1.57
C LEU A 280 -8.30 -7.66 1.32
N GLU A 281 -9.43 -8.32 1.64
CA GLU A 281 -10.78 -7.76 1.55
C GLU A 281 -11.31 -7.31 2.90
#